data_fdf50617acf250c54ed0048301c349e8
#
_entry.id   fdf50617acf250c54ed0048301c349e8
#
_cell.length_a   1.000
_cell.length_b   1.000
_cell.length_c   1.000
_cell.angle_alpha   90.00
_cell.angle_beta   90.00
_cell.angle_gamma   90.00
#
_symmetry.space_group_name_H-M   'P 1'
#
loop_
_entity.id
_entity.type
_entity.pdbx_description
1 polymer ?
#
loop_
_entity_poly.entity_id
_entity_poly.type
_entity_poly.pdbx_seq_one_letter_code
_entity_poly.pdbx_strand_id
1 'polypeptide(L)'
;MAGRGGATRPNGPNASNKICQFKLVLLGESAVGKSSLVLRFVKGQFHEFQESTIGAAFLTQTVCLDDTTVKFEIWDTAGQERYHSLAPMYYRGAQAAIVVYDITNEESFERAKNWVKELQRQASPNIVIALAGNKADLANKRALDFQDAQSYADDNSLLFMETSAKTSMNVNEIFMAIAKKLPKNEPQPAGANTGRNRGVDLTETAQPTKGPCCSN
;
A
#
# COMPACT_ATOMS: atom_id res chain seq x y z
N MET A 1 -8.60 -61.94 -27.43
CA MET A 1 -8.07 -61.69 -26.08
C MET A 1 -7.70 -60.20 -25.97
N ALA A 2 -8.37 -59.52 -25.08
CA ALA A 2 -8.33 -58.08 -24.92
C ALA A 2 -7.17 -57.63 -24.01
N GLY A 3 -6.39 -56.65 -24.47
CA GLY A 3 -5.40 -55.96 -23.65
C GLY A 3 -5.81 -54.50 -23.47
N ARG A 4 -6.38 -54.17 -22.28
CA ARG A 4 -6.62 -52.77 -21.87
C ARG A 4 -5.33 -52.13 -21.38
N GLY A 5 -4.81 -51.20 -22.13
CA GLY A 5 -3.75 -50.29 -21.67
C GLY A 5 -4.38 -49.06 -21.02
N GLY A 6 -4.33 -48.98 -19.69
CA GLY A 6 -4.72 -47.79 -18.93
C GLY A 6 -3.66 -46.74 -19.06
N ALA A 7 -3.99 -45.61 -19.70
CA ALA A 7 -3.17 -44.42 -19.69
C ALA A 7 -3.37 -43.67 -18.37
N THR A 8 -2.42 -43.78 -17.45
CA THR A 8 -2.32 -42.92 -16.28
C THR A 8 -1.89 -41.54 -16.75
N ARG A 9 -2.76 -40.54 -16.63
CA ARG A 9 -2.42 -39.14 -16.76
C ARG A 9 -1.47 -38.76 -15.61
N PRO A 10 -0.32 -38.14 -15.87
CA PRO A 10 0.45 -37.57 -14.79
C PRO A 10 -0.28 -36.34 -14.22
N ASN A 11 -0.67 -36.43 -12.97
CA ASN A 11 -1.05 -35.25 -12.19
C ASN A 11 0.17 -34.31 -12.16
N GLY A 12 0.14 -33.25 -12.96
CA GLY A 12 1.06 -32.14 -12.82
C GLY A 12 0.87 -31.49 -11.43
N PRO A 13 1.95 -31.00 -10.81
CA PRO A 13 1.83 -30.33 -9.52
C PRO A 13 0.90 -29.13 -9.67
N ASN A 14 -0.17 -29.11 -8.85
CA ASN A 14 -1.00 -27.94 -8.65
C ASN A 14 -0.07 -26.81 -8.17
N ALA A 15 0.36 -25.94 -9.07
CA ALA A 15 1.01 -24.71 -8.69
C ALA A 15 -0.04 -23.87 -7.96
N SER A 16 -0.07 -24.00 -6.63
CA SER A 16 -0.87 -23.12 -5.79
C SER A 16 -0.33 -21.72 -5.99
N ASN A 17 -1.09 -20.89 -6.69
CA ASN A 17 -0.74 -19.50 -6.94
C ASN A 17 -0.60 -18.80 -5.58
N LYS A 18 0.63 -18.45 -5.19
CA LYS A 18 0.94 -17.86 -3.89
C LYS A 18 0.34 -16.46 -3.82
N ILE A 19 -0.46 -16.19 -2.79
CA ILE A 19 -1.01 -14.86 -2.53
C ILE A 19 -0.12 -14.14 -1.52
N CYS A 20 0.44 -12.99 -1.90
CA CYS A 20 1.21 -12.12 -1.04
C CYS A 20 0.44 -10.82 -0.82
N GLN A 21 0.34 -10.37 0.44
CA GLN A 21 -0.39 -9.18 0.83
C GLN A 21 0.59 -8.09 1.26
N PHE A 22 0.43 -6.88 0.71
CA PHE A 22 1.31 -5.76 0.98
C PHE A 22 0.53 -4.48 1.26
N LYS A 23 0.97 -3.75 2.27
CA LYS A 23 0.48 -2.42 2.57
C LYS A 23 1.17 -1.39 1.69
N LEU A 24 0.38 -0.59 0.98
CA LEU A 24 0.82 0.49 0.11
C LEU A 24 0.17 1.79 0.54
N VAL A 25 0.94 2.86 0.66
CA VAL A 25 0.46 4.18 1.04
C VAL A 25 0.68 5.17 -0.10
N LEU A 26 -0.30 6.06 -0.35
CA LEU A 26 -0.14 7.20 -1.24
C LEU A 26 0.09 8.46 -0.43
N LEU A 27 1.14 9.19 -0.77
CA LEU A 27 1.54 10.45 -0.16
C LEU A 27 1.72 11.54 -1.23
N GLY A 28 1.59 12.77 -0.84
CA GLY A 28 1.71 13.93 -1.74
C GLY A 28 0.79 15.05 -1.32
N GLU A 29 0.94 16.21 -1.94
CA GLU A 29 0.15 17.40 -1.66
C GLU A 29 -1.34 17.21 -2.00
N SER A 30 -2.16 18.15 -1.53
CA SER A 30 -3.57 18.20 -1.92
C SER A 30 -3.71 18.45 -3.42
N ALA A 31 -4.77 17.88 -4.02
CA ALA A 31 -5.15 18.07 -5.42
C ALA A 31 -4.15 17.54 -6.49
N VAL A 32 -3.09 16.82 -6.11
CA VAL A 32 -2.19 16.16 -7.08
C VAL A 32 -2.82 14.94 -7.75
N GLY A 33 -3.93 14.43 -7.22
CA GLY A 33 -4.70 13.33 -7.81
C GLY A 33 -4.40 11.95 -7.22
N LYS A 34 -3.99 11.85 -5.95
CA LYS A 34 -3.79 10.56 -5.25
C LYS A 34 -5.02 9.68 -5.30
N SER A 35 -6.15 10.20 -4.83
CA SER A 35 -7.44 9.50 -4.81
C SER A 35 -7.91 9.14 -6.22
N SER A 36 -7.66 10.01 -7.20
CA SER A 36 -7.99 9.75 -8.60
C SER A 36 -7.17 8.59 -9.17
N LEU A 37 -5.88 8.49 -8.84
CA LEU A 37 -5.04 7.35 -9.25
C LEU A 37 -5.54 6.05 -8.65
N VAL A 38 -5.84 6.03 -7.36
CA VAL A 38 -6.36 4.83 -6.69
C VAL A 38 -7.71 4.42 -7.25
N LEU A 39 -8.62 5.37 -7.44
CA LEU A 39 -9.94 5.11 -8.01
C LEU A 39 -9.83 4.54 -9.43
N ARG A 40 -8.94 5.09 -10.25
CA ARG A 40 -8.67 4.57 -11.59
C ARG A 40 -8.13 3.14 -11.54
N PHE A 41 -7.18 2.87 -10.66
CA PHE A 41 -6.58 1.55 -10.51
C PHE A 41 -7.57 0.51 -9.98
N VAL A 42 -8.32 0.85 -8.92
CA VAL A 42 -9.20 -0.11 -8.22
C VAL A 42 -10.54 -0.31 -8.94
N LYS A 43 -11.14 0.76 -9.46
CA LYS A 43 -12.50 0.75 -10.04
C LYS A 43 -12.56 1.06 -11.52
N GLY A 44 -11.45 1.42 -12.16
CA GLY A 44 -11.43 1.85 -13.55
C GLY A 44 -12.15 3.18 -13.80
N GLN A 45 -12.42 3.96 -12.75
CA GLN A 45 -13.21 5.18 -12.80
C GLN A 45 -12.35 6.44 -12.63
N PHE A 46 -12.82 7.55 -13.17
CA PHE A 46 -12.25 8.87 -12.96
C PHE A 46 -13.38 9.89 -12.79
N HIS A 47 -13.26 10.75 -11.81
CA HIS A 47 -14.16 11.87 -11.58
C HIS A 47 -13.38 13.17 -11.68
N GLU A 48 -13.87 14.10 -12.51
CA GLU A 48 -13.19 15.37 -12.74
C GLU A 48 -13.21 16.26 -11.49
N PHE A 49 -14.28 16.16 -10.71
CA PHE A 49 -14.45 16.87 -9.44
C PHE A 49 -14.41 15.86 -8.29
N GLN A 50 -13.21 15.53 -7.86
CA GLN A 50 -12.97 14.66 -6.71
C GLN A 50 -12.94 15.50 -5.43
N GLU A 51 -13.76 15.15 -4.45
CA GLU A 51 -13.68 15.78 -3.12
C GLU A 51 -12.37 15.51 -2.42
N SER A 52 -11.96 16.45 -1.56
CA SER A 52 -10.73 16.29 -0.78
C SER A 52 -10.87 15.15 0.23
N THR A 53 -9.86 14.29 0.28
CA THR A 53 -9.81 13.19 1.26
C THR A 53 -9.68 13.75 2.68
N ILE A 54 -10.51 13.23 3.58
CA ILE A 54 -10.45 13.55 5.02
C ILE A 54 -9.77 12.36 5.72
N GLY A 55 -8.61 12.60 6.34
CA GLY A 55 -7.84 11.55 6.99
C GLY A 55 -7.20 10.59 5.99
N ALA A 56 -7.74 9.39 5.86
CA ALA A 56 -7.32 8.41 4.86
C ALA A 56 -8.46 7.49 4.43
N ALA A 57 -8.44 7.04 3.19
CA ALA A 57 -9.33 6.02 2.67
C ALA A 57 -8.56 4.69 2.52
N PHE A 58 -9.21 3.58 2.83
CA PHE A 58 -8.67 2.25 2.69
C PHE A 58 -9.35 1.51 1.53
N LEU A 59 -8.54 1.00 0.60
CA LEU A 59 -9.01 0.22 -0.54
C LEU A 59 -8.12 -1.01 -0.72
N THR A 60 -8.62 -2.02 -1.42
CA THR A 60 -7.84 -3.20 -1.78
C THR A 60 -7.92 -3.47 -3.26
N GLN A 61 -6.84 -3.96 -3.85
CA GLN A 61 -6.80 -4.44 -5.22
C GLN A 61 -5.78 -5.56 -5.36
N THR A 62 -6.07 -6.48 -6.25
CA THR A 62 -5.22 -7.65 -6.52
C THR A 62 -4.60 -7.53 -7.90
N VAL A 63 -3.30 -7.84 -7.97
CA VAL A 63 -2.51 -7.88 -9.20
C VAL A 63 -1.94 -9.28 -9.37
N CYS A 64 -2.18 -9.90 -10.52
CA CYS A 64 -1.61 -11.20 -10.85
C CYS A 64 -0.28 -11.02 -11.59
N LEU A 65 0.77 -11.61 -11.04
CA LEU A 65 2.05 -11.83 -11.69
C LEU A 65 2.09 -13.30 -12.17
N ASP A 66 3.09 -13.66 -12.96
CA ASP A 66 3.17 -14.99 -13.62
C ASP A 66 3.05 -16.15 -12.61
N ASP A 67 3.70 -16.02 -11.45
CA ASP A 67 3.81 -17.06 -10.42
C ASP A 67 3.17 -16.68 -9.07
N THR A 68 2.76 -15.43 -8.91
CA THR A 68 2.34 -14.89 -7.62
C THR A 68 1.20 -13.90 -7.80
N THR A 69 0.24 -13.94 -6.91
CA THR A 69 -0.82 -12.94 -6.81
C THR A 69 -0.47 -11.95 -5.69
N VAL A 70 -0.41 -10.67 -6.02
CA VAL A 70 -0.14 -9.60 -5.06
C VAL A 70 -1.45 -8.89 -4.72
N LYS A 71 -1.81 -8.90 -3.44
CA LYS A 71 -2.94 -8.14 -2.90
C LYS A 71 -2.42 -6.88 -2.23
N PHE A 72 -2.76 -5.73 -2.79
CA PHE A 72 -2.46 -4.44 -2.19
C PHE A 72 -3.54 -4.01 -1.20
N GLU A 73 -3.12 -3.60 -0.03
CA GLU A 73 -3.89 -2.83 0.94
C GLU A 73 -3.49 -1.37 0.81
N ILE A 74 -4.33 -0.58 0.17
CA ILE A 74 -4.01 0.77 -0.26
C ILE A 74 -4.57 1.78 0.73
N TRP A 75 -3.69 2.62 1.26
CA TRP A 75 -4.02 3.75 2.13
C TRP A 75 -3.86 5.05 1.35
N ASP A 76 -4.98 5.59 0.89
CA ASP A 76 -5.05 6.90 0.21
C ASP A 76 -5.15 8.00 1.26
N THR A 77 -4.07 8.74 1.48
CA THR A 77 -3.99 9.74 2.54
C THR A 77 -4.43 11.13 2.09
N ALA A 78 -4.93 11.92 3.04
CA ALA A 78 -5.20 13.33 2.82
C ALA A 78 -3.91 14.11 2.53
N GLY A 79 -3.93 14.96 1.51
CA GLY A 79 -2.78 15.78 1.12
C GLY A 79 -2.68 17.13 1.85
N GLN A 80 -3.63 17.48 2.71
CA GLN A 80 -3.63 18.75 3.42
C GLN A 80 -2.62 18.75 4.57
N GLU A 81 -1.90 19.87 4.75
CA GLU A 81 -0.86 20.01 5.79
C GLU A 81 -1.35 19.71 7.21
N ARG A 82 -2.61 20.05 7.52
CA ARG A 82 -3.20 19.76 8.83
C ARG A 82 -3.24 18.28 9.20
N TYR A 83 -3.14 17.38 8.21
CA TYR A 83 -3.11 15.94 8.43
C TYR A 83 -1.69 15.35 8.34
N HIS A 84 -0.67 16.18 8.12
CA HIS A 84 0.72 15.72 7.99
C HIS A 84 1.20 14.94 9.22
N SER A 85 0.80 15.37 10.41
CA SER A 85 1.14 14.69 11.68
C SER A 85 0.59 13.27 11.80
N LEU A 86 -0.42 12.92 10.99
CA LEU A 86 -1.02 11.59 10.94
C LEU A 86 -0.31 10.66 9.95
N ALA A 87 0.49 11.20 9.03
CA ALA A 87 1.15 10.42 8.00
C ALA A 87 2.00 9.25 8.54
N PRO A 88 2.77 9.40 9.64
CA PRO A 88 3.50 8.29 10.24
C PRO A 88 2.64 7.09 10.61
N MET A 89 1.39 7.32 11.01
CA MET A 89 0.44 6.23 11.30
C MET A 89 0.09 5.42 10.04
N TYR A 90 0.06 6.08 8.88
CA TYR A 90 -0.31 5.44 7.62
C TYR A 90 0.86 4.71 6.98
N TYR A 91 2.07 5.29 6.93
CA TYR A 91 3.21 4.61 6.30
C TYR A 91 3.93 3.64 7.25
N ARG A 92 3.62 3.62 8.54
CA ARG A 92 4.19 2.64 9.48
C ARG A 92 3.83 1.22 9.06
N GLY A 93 4.87 0.40 8.88
CA GLY A 93 4.71 -0.98 8.42
C GLY A 93 4.31 -1.12 6.95
N ALA A 94 4.31 -0.04 6.16
CA ALA A 94 4.10 -0.14 4.72
C ALA A 94 5.31 -0.76 4.03
N GLN A 95 5.05 -1.65 3.07
CA GLN A 95 6.07 -2.25 2.21
C GLN A 95 6.30 -1.43 0.94
N ALA A 96 5.32 -0.60 0.55
CA ALA A 96 5.42 0.29 -0.59
C ALA A 96 4.79 1.65 -0.32
N ALA A 97 5.29 2.66 -1.02
CA ALA A 97 4.71 4.00 -1.05
C ALA A 97 4.72 4.56 -2.48
N ILE A 98 3.66 5.26 -2.85
CA ILE A 98 3.63 6.08 -4.05
C ILE A 98 3.59 7.54 -3.61
N VAL A 99 4.60 8.31 -3.98
CA VAL A 99 4.65 9.75 -3.77
C VAL A 99 4.21 10.43 -5.07
N VAL A 100 3.12 11.17 -4.99
CA VAL A 100 2.46 11.77 -6.15
C VAL A 100 2.70 13.27 -6.18
N TYR A 101 3.06 13.79 -7.35
CA TYR A 101 3.09 15.21 -7.65
C TYR A 101 2.31 15.51 -8.94
N ASP A 102 2.01 16.77 -9.18
CA ASP A 102 1.33 17.26 -10.38
C ASP A 102 2.37 17.86 -11.33
N ILE A 103 2.47 17.35 -12.56
CA ILE A 103 3.46 17.87 -13.55
C ILE A 103 3.23 19.34 -13.91
N THR A 104 2.07 19.88 -13.61
CA THR A 104 1.73 21.30 -13.85
C THR A 104 2.04 22.20 -12.66
N ASN A 105 2.55 21.65 -11.56
CA ASN A 105 2.83 22.36 -10.32
C ASN A 105 4.20 21.97 -9.74
N GLU A 106 5.19 22.85 -9.94
CA GLU A 106 6.56 22.64 -9.46
C GLU A 106 6.64 22.54 -7.93
N GLU A 107 5.83 23.31 -7.20
CA GLU A 107 5.78 23.26 -5.74
C GLU A 107 5.37 21.87 -5.23
N SER A 108 4.42 21.21 -5.91
CA SER A 108 4.01 19.84 -5.55
C SER A 108 5.15 18.83 -5.70
N PHE A 109 6.07 19.05 -6.63
CA PHE A 109 7.28 18.24 -6.78
C PHE A 109 8.28 18.46 -5.64
N GLU A 110 8.49 19.70 -5.22
CA GLU A 110 9.34 19.99 -4.05
C GLU A 110 8.77 19.34 -2.77
N ARG A 111 7.46 19.37 -2.60
CA ARG A 111 6.80 18.67 -1.49
C ARG A 111 6.92 17.15 -1.61
N ALA A 112 6.86 16.61 -2.84
CA ALA A 112 7.12 15.19 -3.08
C ALA A 112 8.53 14.78 -2.67
N LYS A 113 9.55 15.59 -2.95
CA LYS A 113 10.92 15.35 -2.49
C LYS A 113 11.01 15.31 -0.95
N ASN A 114 10.27 16.15 -0.26
CA ASN A 114 10.21 16.12 1.20
C ASN A 114 9.58 14.82 1.71
N TRP A 115 8.51 14.33 1.08
CA TRP A 115 7.91 13.04 1.39
C TRP A 115 8.87 11.87 1.18
N VAL A 116 9.63 11.88 0.07
CA VAL A 116 10.65 10.87 -0.18
C VAL A 116 11.70 10.85 0.93
N LYS A 117 12.22 12.02 1.32
CA LYS A 117 13.19 12.14 2.42
C LYS A 117 12.62 11.64 3.75
N GLU A 118 11.35 11.94 4.04
CA GLU A 118 10.69 11.48 5.24
C GLU A 118 10.55 9.95 5.26
N LEU A 119 10.10 9.34 4.16
CA LEU A 119 10.01 7.89 4.04
C LEU A 119 11.36 7.20 4.19
N GLN A 120 12.42 7.75 3.58
CA GLN A 120 13.78 7.21 3.70
C GLN A 120 14.32 7.25 5.13
N ARG A 121 13.87 8.22 5.94
CA ARG A 121 14.31 8.38 7.33
C ARG A 121 13.44 7.61 8.33
N GLN A 122 12.14 7.55 8.12
CA GLN A 122 11.16 7.13 9.13
C GLN A 122 10.44 5.83 8.80
N ALA A 123 10.37 5.45 7.53
CA ALA A 123 9.71 4.23 7.10
C ALA A 123 10.64 3.01 7.20
N SER A 124 10.14 1.83 6.81
CA SER A 124 10.96 0.62 6.74
C SER A 124 12.16 0.83 5.79
N PRO A 125 13.37 0.36 6.13
CA PRO A 125 14.55 0.49 5.26
C PRO A 125 14.39 -0.22 3.91
N ASN A 126 13.50 -1.20 3.82
CA ASN A 126 13.22 -1.98 2.62
C ASN A 126 11.98 -1.51 1.86
N ILE A 127 11.41 -0.34 2.22
CA ILE A 127 10.22 0.18 1.54
C ILE A 127 10.51 0.43 0.05
N VAL A 128 9.60 -0.01 -0.80
CA VAL A 128 9.65 0.31 -2.23
C VAL A 128 8.95 1.65 -2.45
N ILE A 129 9.68 2.65 -2.92
CA ILE A 129 9.13 3.98 -3.17
C ILE A 129 9.02 4.20 -4.68
N ALA A 130 7.82 4.58 -5.12
CA ALA A 130 7.55 5.02 -6.48
C ALA A 130 7.20 6.51 -6.48
N LEU A 131 7.75 7.25 -7.43
CA LEU A 131 7.42 8.64 -7.70
C LEU A 131 6.49 8.70 -8.91
N ALA A 132 5.32 9.29 -8.77
CA ALA A 132 4.33 9.43 -9.82
C ALA A 132 4.12 10.90 -10.20
N GLY A 133 4.53 11.28 -11.40
CA GLY A 133 4.20 12.59 -12.00
C GLY A 133 2.81 12.52 -12.64
N ASN A 134 1.78 12.85 -11.89
CA ASN A 134 0.40 12.73 -12.34
C ASN A 134 -0.04 13.93 -13.20
N LYS A 135 -1.19 13.76 -13.86
CA LYS A 135 -1.79 14.70 -14.82
C LYS A 135 -0.95 14.88 -16.08
N ALA A 136 -0.30 13.81 -16.55
CA ALA A 136 0.50 13.82 -17.78
C ALA A 136 -0.32 14.15 -19.05
N ASP A 137 -1.64 14.03 -18.99
CA ASP A 137 -2.58 14.52 -20.02
C ASP A 137 -2.55 16.05 -20.18
N LEU A 138 -2.04 16.78 -19.18
CA LEU A 138 -1.88 18.23 -19.20
C LEU A 138 -0.46 18.66 -19.60
N ALA A 139 0.18 17.94 -20.50
CA ALA A 139 1.56 18.21 -20.94
C ALA A 139 1.75 19.64 -21.52
N ASN A 140 0.70 20.24 -22.07
CA ASN A 140 0.68 21.62 -22.55
C ASN A 140 0.76 22.68 -21.43
N LYS A 141 0.54 22.28 -20.18
CA LYS A 141 0.63 23.11 -18.97
C LYS A 141 1.78 22.69 -18.05
N ARG A 142 2.68 21.85 -18.55
CA ARG A 142 3.83 21.33 -17.81
C ARG A 142 4.65 22.45 -17.18
N ALA A 143 4.93 22.34 -15.89
CA ALA A 143 5.78 23.24 -15.12
C ALA A 143 7.12 22.60 -14.71
N LEU A 144 7.25 21.28 -14.87
CA LEU A 144 8.44 20.52 -14.50
C LEU A 144 8.87 19.64 -15.66
N ASP A 145 10.16 19.64 -15.99
CA ASP A 145 10.72 18.78 -17.03
C ASP A 145 10.70 17.30 -16.56
N PHE A 146 10.35 16.41 -17.47
CA PHE A 146 10.41 14.97 -17.25
C PHE A 146 11.81 14.52 -16.83
N GLN A 147 12.85 15.06 -17.47
CA GLN A 147 14.24 14.68 -17.23
C GLN A 147 14.70 15.04 -15.81
N ASP A 148 14.25 16.15 -15.27
CA ASP A 148 14.58 16.59 -13.90
C ASP A 148 13.98 15.61 -12.87
N ALA A 149 12.74 15.21 -13.09
CA ALA A 149 12.08 14.23 -12.20
C ALA A 149 12.70 12.84 -12.35
N GLN A 150 13.07 12.42 -13.55
CA GLN A 150 13.75 11.14 -13.79
C GLN A 150 15.11 11.11 -13.10
N SER A 151 15.91 12.14 -13.26
CA SER A 151 17.24 12.24 -12.61
C SER A 151 17.13 12.18 -11.09
N TYR A 152 16.17 12.89 -10.53
CA TYR A 152 15.91 12.84 -9.09
C TYR A 152 15.53 11.43 -8.63
N ALA A 153 14.68 10.74 -9.40
CA ALA A 153 14.27 9.37 -9.07
C ALA A 153 15.45 8.40 -9.14
N ASP A 154 16.31 8.52 -10.16
CA ASP A 154 17.49 7.68 -10.32
C ASP A 154 18.49 7.89 -9.17
N ASP A 155 18.77 9.13 -8.80
CA ASP A 155 19.66 9.49 -7.69
C ASP A 155 19.17 8.95 -6.33
N ASN A 156 17.86 8.81 -6.17
CA ASN A 156 17.24 8.31 -4.94
C ASN A 156 16.78 6.85 -5.03
N SER A 157 17.10 6.14 -6.10
CA SER A 157 16.71 4.73 -6.33
C SER A 157 15.20 4.49 -6.27
N LEU A 158 14.42 5.43 -6.78
CA LEU A 158 12.97 5.36 -6.86
C LEU A 158 12.51 4.70 -8.16
N LEU A 159 11.35 4.05 -8.14
CA LEU A 159 10.59 3.82 -9.36
C LEU A 159 10.00 5.16 -9.81
N PHE A 160 10.00 5.44 -11.11
CA PHE A 160 9.44 6.68 -11.64
C PHE A 160 8.59 6.42 -12.89
N MET A 161 7.40 7.00 -12.91
CA MET A 161 6.55 7.09 -14.08
C MET A 161 5.75 8.38 -14.06
N GLU A 162 5.52 8.97 -15.23
CA GLU A 162 4.44 9.94 -15.38
C GLU A 162 3.13 9.20 -15.63
N THR A 163 2.07 9.63 -14.97
CA THR A 163 0.77 8.98 -14.93
C THR A 163 -0.35 9.96 -15.28
N SER A 164 -1.46 9.43 -15.76
CA SER A 164 -2.71 10.18 -15.87
C SER A 164 -3.88 9.35 -15.37
N ALA A 165 -4.46 9.74 -14.26
CA ALA A 165 -5.70 9.13 -13.78
C ALA A 165 -6.86 9.36 -14.76
N LYS A 166 -6.84 10.48 -15.49
CA LYS A 166 -7.86 10.83 -16.49
C LYS A 166 -7.84 9.89 -17.69
N THR A 167 -6.67 9.66 -18.28
CA THR A 167 -6.50 8.84 -19.49
C THR A 167 -6.14 7.39 -19.20
N SER A 168 -5.90 7.02 -17.96
CA SER A 168 -5.37 5.72 -17.49
C SER A 168 -3.90 5.48 -17.79
N MET A 169 -3.19 6.44 -18.40
CA MET A 169 -1.79 6.28 -18.78
C MET A 169 -0.93 5.92 -17.57
N ASN A 170 -0.19 4.81 -17.67
CA ASN A 170 0.76 4.29 -16.68
C ASN A 170 0.18 4.04 -15.26
N VAL A 171 -1.14 4.04 -15.10
CA VAL A 171 -1.76 3.79 -13.80
C VAL A 171 -1.55 2.33 -13.37
N ASN A 172 -1.90 1.38 -14.21
CA ASN A 172 -1.65 -0.04 -13.92
C ASN A 172 -0.16 -0.36 -13.86
N GLU A 173 0.62 0.24 -14.76
CA GLU A 173 2.06 0.00 -14.91
C GLU A 173 2.84 0.35 -13.64
N ILE A 174 2.52 1.47 -12.97
CA ILE A 174 3.22 1.84 -11.73
C ILE A 174 2.94 0.86 -10.58
N PHE A 175 1.70 0.40 -10.44
CA PHE A 175 1.35 -0.62 -9.44
C PHE A 175 1.99 -1.98 -9.77
N MET A 176 2.03 -2.36 -11.06
CA MET A 176 2.71 -3.57 -11.52
C MET A 176 4.21 -3.51 -11.27
N ALA A 177 4.86 -2.37 -11.52
CA ALA A 177 6.28 -2.18 -11.25
C ALA A 177 6.59 -2.33 -9.75
N ILE A 178 5.75 -1.80 -8.88
CA ILE A 178 5.86 -1.98 -7.43
C ILE A 178 5.68 -3.46 -7.08
N ALA A 179 4.64 -4.13 -7.59
CA ALA A 179 4.38 -5.54 -7.33
C ALA A 179 5.57 -6.44 -7.72
N LYS A 180 6.22 -6.15 -8.84
CA LYS A 180 7.42 -6.89 -9.31
C LYS A 180 8.63 -6.67 -8.41
N LYS A 181 8.78 -5.47 -7.83
CA LYS A 181 9.94 -5.11 -6.99
C LYS A 181 9.79 -5.55 -5.53
N LEU A 182 8.57 -5.82 -5.07
CA LEU A 182 8.32 -6.27 -3.71
C LEU A 182 8.87 -7.69 -3.46
N PRO A 183 9.47 -7.96 -2.28
CA PRO A 183 9.98 -9.29 -1.92
C PRO A 183 8.82 -10.26 -1.70
N LYS A 184 8.76 -11.33 -2.49
CA LYS A 184 7.67 -12.34 -2.45
C LYS A 184 8.03 -13.59 -1.66
N ASN A 185 9.26 -13.67 -1.14
CA ASN A 185 9.81 -14.87 -0.50
C ASN A 185 9.85 -14.81 1.03
N GLU A 186 9.52 -13.70 1.66
CA GLU A 186 9.42 -13.64 3.11
C GLU A 186 8.09 -14.25 3.57
N PRO A 187 8.10 -15.23 4.49
CA PRO A 187 6.88 -15.64 5.16
C PRO A 187 6.41 -14.43 5.97
N GLN A 188 5.29 -13.82 5.56
CA GLN A 188 4.62 -12.85 6.43
C GLN A 188 4.40 -13.53 7.78
N PRO A 189 4.75 -12.89 8.91
CA PRO A 189 4.31 -13.38 10.19
C PRO A 189 2.78 -13.41 10.14
N ALA A 190 2.25 -14.63 10.12
CA ALA A 190 0.83 -14.83 10.31
C ALA A 190 0.45 -14.04 11.55
N GLY A 191 -0.47 -13.08 11.41
CA GLY A 191 -0.95 -12.30 12.53
C GLY A 191 -1.25 -13.24 13.66
N ALA A 192 -0.53 -13.07 14.77
CA ALA A 192 -0.70 -13.89 15.96
C ALA A 192 -2.09 -13.63 16.52
N ASN A 193 -3.06 -14.33 15.98
CA ASN A 193 -4.38 -14.49 16.59
C ASN A 193 -4.28 -15.61 17.63
N THR A 194 -3.43 -15.39 18.64
CA THR A 194 -3.47 -16.18 19.87
C THR A 194 -4.56 -15.58 20.77
N GLY A 195 -5.78 -15.75 20.34
CA GLY A 195 -6.92 -15.77 21.22
C GLY A 195 -6.82 -17.03 22.11
N ARG A 196 -5.96 -16.99 23.11
CA ARG A 196 -6.12 -17.89 24.27
C ARG A 196 -7.32 -17.39 25.04
N ASN A 197 -8.48 -17.93 24.70
CA ASN A 197 -9.61 -18.02 25.62
C ASN A 197 -9.14 -18.80 26.87
N ARG A 198 -8.62 -18.10 27.87
CA ARG A 198 -8.68 -18.57 29.25
C ARG A 198 -10.06 -18.17 29.75
N GLY A 199 -10.98 -19.10 29.64
CA GLY A 199 -12.21 -19.05 30.42
C GLY A 199 -11.85 -18.93 31.89
N VAL A 200 -12.26 -17.82 32.49
CA VAL A 200 -12.25 -17.66 33.95
C VAL A 200 -13.43 -18.48 34.45
N ASP A 201 -13.14 -19.59 35.09
CA ASP A 201 -14.12 -20.41 35.79
C ASP A 201 -14.57 -19.69 37.04
N LEU A 202 -15.80 -19.20 37.06
CA LEU A 202 -16.43 -18.49 38.20
C LEU A 202 -17.23 -19.44 39.06
N THR A 203 -16.66 -20.57 39.46
CA THR A 203 -17.27 -21.47 40.43
C THR A 203 -16.28 -21.84 41.54
N GLU A 204 -16.03 -20.91 42.45
CA GLU A 204 -15.65 -21.29 43.81
C GLU A 204 -16.22 -20.27 44.79
N THR A 205 -17.23 -20.72 45.48
CA THR A 205 -17.84 -20.10 46.67
C THR A 205 -16.83 -20.11 47.80
N ALA A 206 -16.31 -18.97 48.18
CA ALA A 206 -15.53 -18.83 49.41
C ALA A 206 -16.46 -18.46 50.57
N GLN A 207 -16.50 -19.36 51.59
CA GLN A 207 -17.12 -19.13 52.87
C GLN A 207 -16.37 -18.07 53.69
N PRO A 208 -17.05 -17.31 54.56
CA PRO A 208 -16.43 -16.31 55.38
C PRO A 208 -15.82 -16.91 56.65
N THR A 209 -14.52 -16.79 56.82
CA THR A 209 -13.88 -17.05 58.11
C THR A 209 -13.88 -15.80 59.00
N LYS A 210 -14.55 -15.92 60.12
CA LYS A 210 -14.50 -15.00 61.26
C LYS A 210 -13.10 -15.02 61.88
N GLY A 211 -12.50 -13.88 62.09
CA GLY A 211 -11.32 -13.71 62.90
C GLY A 211 -11.46 -12.47 63.78
N PRO A 212 -10.91 -12.45 65.01
CA PRO A 212 -11.46 -11.66 66.10
C PRO A 212 -10.87 -10.26 66.24
N CYS A 213 -11.67 -9.38 66.83
CA CYS A 213 -11.28 -8.11 67.44
C CYS A 213 -10.31 -8.28 68.61
N CYS A 214 -9.34 -7.38 68.77
CA CYS A 214 -8.82 -6.87 70.07
C CYS A 214 -8.09 -5.54 69.76
N SER A 215 -8.63 -4.41 70.24
CA SER A 215 -8.38 -3.73 71.55
C SER A 215 -6.94 -3.29 71.74
N ASN A 216 -6.64 -2.09 71.54
CA ASN A 216 -6.33 -0.96 72.44
C ASN A 216 -5.97 0.27 71.65
#